data_d6a7b29b9a1adb1ae713546745d83c45
#
_entry.id   d6a7b29b9a1adb1ae713546745d83c45
#
_cell.length_a   1.000
_cell.length_b   1.000
_cell.length_c   1.000
_cell.angle_alpha   90.00
_cell.angle_beta   90.00
_cell.angle_gamma   90.00
#
_symmetry.space_group_name_H-M   'P 1'
#
loop_
_entity.id
_entity.type
_entity.pdbx_description
1 polymer ?
#
loop_
_entity_poly.entity_id
_entity_poly.type
_entity_poly.pdbx_seq_one_letter_code
_entity_poly.pdbx_strand_id
1 'polypeptide(L)'
;KAFSAMCSELTRTKVIPEVDAARVANIFGYEGIKTIGEKITTAQEVIKALRTAANYMDNAEVPAENRILWINTNLLSLIEDMNTYESKAVLNKFSVIKPFPERRFYTDITLNDGTESFGYVPATGAHIGNFIVFHKGAVVAKTAQFMKYFTPDEDQTADDHVMQYRNNSLFAYIFENKLEGVYGSYNTDTVSTETEETDDQEEGGTE
;
A
#
# COMPACT_ATOMS: atom_id res chain seq x y z
N LYS A 1 -29.98 -0.04 9.18
CA LYS A 1 -28.78 0.29 10.00
C LYS A 1 -27.75 -0.85 10.02
N ALA A 2 -28.16 -2.12 10.25
CA ALA A 2 -27.23 -3.26 10.27
C ALA A 2 -26.51 -3.48 8.92
N PHE A 3 -27.24 -3.40 7.82
CA PHE A 3 -26.70 -3.52 6.47
C PHE A 3 -25.64 -2.44 6.14
N SER A 4 -25.92 -1.18 6.44
CA SER A 4 -24.97 -0.09 6.23
C SER A 4 -23.69 -0.27 7.08
N ALA A 5 -23.81 -0.79 8.29
CA ALA A 5 -22.67 -1.11 9.15
C ALA A 5 -21.82 -2.25 8.55
N MET A 6 -22.45 -3.31 8.06
CA MET A 6 -21.78 -4.42 7.38
C MET A 6 -21.01 -3.94 6.14
N CYS A 7 -21.62 -3.12 5.29
CA CYS A 7 -20.97 -2.56 4.10
C CYS A 7 -19.75 -1.67 4.46
N SER A 8 -19.89 -0.84 5.48
CA SER A 8 -18.79 0.00 5.96
C SER A 8 -17.65 -0.85 6.50
N GLU A 9 -17.96 -1.91 7.23
CA GLU A 9 -16.97 -2.84 7.78
C GLU A 9 -16.26 -3.61 6.67
N LEU A 10 -16.98 -4.16 5.70
CA LEU A 10 -16.41 -4.82 4.53
C LEU A 10 -15.45 -3.89 3.77
N THR A 11 -15.89 -2.66 3.52
CA THR A 11 -15.05 -1.67 2.82
C THR A 11 -13.79 -1.37 3.61
N ARG A 12 -13.89 -1.14 4.90
CA ARG A 12 -12.77 -0.79 5.78
C ARG A 12 -11.77 -1.93 5.96
N THR A 13 -12.26 -3.17 6.11
CA THR A 13 -11.42 -4.32 6.50
C THR A 13 -10.87 -5.10 5.31
N LYS A 14 -11.56 -5.08 4.17
CA LYS A 14 -11.19 -5.88 3.00
C LYS A 14 -10.82 -5.03 1.79
N VAL A 15 -11.70 -4.12 1.37
CA VAL A 15 -11.51 -3.37 0.14
C VAL A 15 -10.38 -2.34 0.23
N ILE A 16 -10.33 -1.54 1.30
CA ILE A 16 -9.29 -0.51 1.47
C ILE A 16 -7.89 -1.12 1.52
N PRO A 17 -7.62 -2.16 2.33
CA PRO A 17 -6.31 -2.80 2.37
C PRO A 17 -5.83 -3.33 1.01
N GLU A 18 -6.72 -3.96 0.26
CA GLU A 18 -6.42 -4.50 -1.06
C GLU A 18 -6.11 -3.38 -2.08
N VAL A 19 -6.92 -2.33 -2.12
CA VAL A 19 -6.69 -1.18 -3.00
C VAL A 19 -5.40 -0.45 -2.65
N ASP A 20 -5.08 -0.29 -1.37
CA ASP A 20 -3.86 0.37 -0.93
C ASP A 20 -2.62 -0.46 -1.31
N ALA A 21 -2.64 -1.78 -1.08
CA ALA A 21 -1.56 -2.68 -1.47
C ALA A 21 -1.37 -2.70 -2.99
N ALA A 22 -2.46 -2.77 -3.76
CA ALA A 22 -2.40 -2.73 -5.22
C ALA A 22 -1.85 -1.39 -5.75
N ARG A 23 -2.16 -0.26 -5.10
CA ARG A 23 -1.58 1.04 -5.46
C ARG A 23 -0.08 1.10 -5.23
N VAL A 24 0.38 0.61 -4.10
CA VAL A 24 1.81 0.56 -3.76
C VAL A 24 2.55 -0.32 -4.76
N ALA A 25 2.07 -1.53 -5.00
CA ALA A 25 2.67 -2.45 -5.96
C ALA A 25 2.68 -1.88 -7.38
N ASN A 26 1.59 -1.24 -7.81
CA ASN A 26 1.51 -0.60 -9.12
C ASN A 26 2.51 0.56 -9.27
N ILE A 27 2.75 1.35 -8.21
CA ILE A 27 3.77 2.40 -8.25
C ILE A 27 5.15 1.78 -8.36
N PHE A 28 5.51 0.78 -7.55
CA PHE A 28 6.82 0.15 -7.61
C PHE A 28 7.09 -0.55 -8.95
N GLY A 29 6.07 -1.17 -9.53
CA GLY A 29 6.13 -1.86 -10.83
C GLY A 29 6.08 -0.92 -12.05
N TYR A 30 5.91 0.40 -11.84
CA TYR A 30 5.79 1.32 -12.97
C TYR A 30 7.12 1.52 -13.67
N GLU A 31 7.15 1.31 -15.00
CA GLU A 31 8.36 1.44 -15.79
C GLU A 31 8.87 2.89 -15.85
N GLY A 32 10.17 3.06 -15.70
CA GLY A 32 10.83 4.38 -15.82
C GLY A 32 10.91 5.21 -14.55
N ILE A 33 10.30 4.80 -13.43
CA ILE A 33 10.52 5.47 -12.15
C ILE A 33 11.85 5.05 -11.54
N LYS A 34 12.40 5.90 -10.68
CA LYS A 34 13.60 5.58 -9.91
C LYS A 34 13.26 4.76 -8.69
N THR A 35 13.68 3.48 -8.67
CA THR A 35 13.59 2.60 -7.50
C THR A 35 14.99 2.17 -7.04
N ILE A 36 15.18 2.03 -5.73
CA ILE A 36 16.44 1.57 -5.13
C ILE A 36 16.16 0.50 -4.08
N GLY A 37 16.86 -0.64 -4.21
CA GLY A 37 16.91 -1.67 -3.18
C GLY A 37 17.97 -1.33 -2.15
N GLU A 38 17.56 -1.18 -0.89
CA GLU A 38 18.47 -0.88 0.23
C GLU A 38 17.92 -1.47 1.54
N LYS A 39 18.81 -2.10 2.30
CA LYS A 39 18.46 -2.59 3.64
C LYS A 39 18.65 -1.47 4.64
N ILE A 40 17.56 -1.06 5.27
CA ILE A 40 17.53 0.02 6.24
C ILE A 40 17.19 -0.58 7.61
N THR A 41 18.08 -0.42 8.56
CA THR A 41 17.94 -0.97 9.92
C THR A 41 18.03 0.08 11.02
N THR A 42 18.59 1.26 10.71
CA THR A 42 18.79 2.33 11.66
C THR A 42 18.12 3.64 11.25
N ALA A 43 17.76 4.45 12.22
CA ALA A 43 17.17 5.77 11.97
C ALA A 43 18.05 6.67 11.09
N GLN A 44 19.37 6.59 11.25
CA GLN A 44 20.31 7.38 10.44
C GLN A 44 20.31 6.95 8.97
N GLU A 45 20.18 5.65 8.70
CA GLU A 45 20.02 5.14 7.34
C GLU A 45 18.72 5.62 6.70
N VAL A 46 17.61 5.62 7.45
CA VAL A 46 16.34 6.19 6.95
C VAL A 46 16.50 7.67 6.60
N ILE A 47 17.12 8.47 7.47
CA ILE A 47 17.38 9.89 7.24
C ILE A 47 18.23 10.10 5.98
N LYS A 48 19.27 9.28 5.80
CA LYS A 48 20.14 9.32 4.62
C LYS A 48 19.38 8.98 3.35
N ALA A 49 18.59 7.92 3.37
CA ALA A 49 17.78 7.46 2.24
C ALA A 49 16.73 8.52 1.83
N LEU A 50 16.02 9.11 2.79
CA LEU A 50 15.07 10.19 2.54
C LEU A 50 15.74 11.46 1.99
N ARG A 51 16.95 11.80 2.46
CA ARG A 51 17.74 12.90 1.88
C ARG A 51 18.12 12.61 0.44
N THR A 52 18.54 11.37 0.15
CA THR A 52 18.87 10.95 -1.22
C THR A 52 17.67 11.09 -2.14
N ALA A 53 16.49 10.65 -1.71
CA ALA A 53 15.25 10.80 -2.46
C ALA A 53 14.89 12.27 -2.69
N ALA A 54 14.99 13.12 -1.64
CA ALA A 54 14.74 14.55 -1.77
C ALA A 54 15.72 15.23 -2.72
N ASN A 55 17.01 14.92 -2.62
CA ASN A 55 18.05 15.48 -3.50
C ASN A 55 17.87 15.02 -4.95
N TYR A 56 17.43 13.78 -5.18
CA TYR A 56 17.09 13.31 -6.52
C TYR A 56 15.98 14.16 -7.14
N MET A 57 14.91 14.41 -6.40
CA MET A 57 13.82 15.28 -6.86
C MET A 57 14.24 16.73 -7.04
N ASP A 58 15.13 17.25 -6.16
CA ASP A 58 15.66 18.61 -6.28
C ASP A 58 16.52 18.76 -7.54
N ASN A 59 17.36 17.77 -7.86
CA ASN A 59 18.19 17.75 -9.06
C ASN A 59 17.35 17.58 -10.35
N ALA A 60 16.20 16.93 -10.26
CA ALA A 60 15.24 16.81 -11.35
C ALA A 60 14.28 18.00 -11.46
N GLU A 61 14.54 19.09 -10.73
CA GLU A 61 13.72 20.31 -10.71
C GLU A 61 12.25 20.08 -10.36
N VAL A 62 11.93 19.01 -9.63
CA VAL A 62 10.58 18.74 -9.14
C VAL A 62 10.25 19.72 -8.02
N PRO A 63 9.11 20.45 -8.06
CA PRO A 63 8.76 21.40 -7.03
C PRO A 63 8.80 20.80 -5.62
N ALA A 64 9.35 21.54 -4.66
CA ALA A 64 9.43 21.09 -3.26
C ALA A 64 8.04 21.04 -2.60
N GLU A 65 7.10 21.83 -3.08
CA GLU A 65 5.73 21.85 -2.60
C GLU A 65 4.98 20.59 -3.04
N ASN A 66 4.04 20.13 -2.20
CA ASN A 66 3.19 18.98 -2.51
C ASN A 66 3.93 17.64 -2.75
N ARG A 67 5.12 17.48 -2.19
CA ARG A 67 5.79 16.18 -2.10
C ARG A 67 5.14 15.36 -0.98
N ILE A 68 4.73 14.15 -1.31
CA ILE A 68 4.06 13.23 -0.41
C ILE A 68 5.01 12.07 -0.12
N LEU A 69 5.17 11.74 1.15
CA LEU A 69 5.95 10.59 1.61
C LEU A 69 5.01 9.50 2.12
N TRP A 70 5.05 8.33 1.51
CA TRP A 70 4.50 7.10 2.06
C TRP A 70 5.66 6.28 2.62
N ILE A 71 5.61 5.95 3.89
CA ILE A 71 6.71 5.30 4.60
C ILE A 71 6.21 4.12 5.42
N ASN A 72 6.99 3.05 5.48
CA ASN A 72 6.74 1.92 6.36
C ASN A 72 6.67 2.41 7.81
N THR A 73 5.63 1.97 8.53
CA THR A 73 5.37 2.40 9.91
C THR A 73 6.56 2.13 10.83
N ASN A 74 7.24 0.98 10.65
CA ASN A 74 8.41 0.63 11.46
C ASN A 74 9.56 1.62 11.26
N LEU A 75 9.82 2.04 10.01
CA LEU A 75 10.88 3.00 9.70
C LEU A 75 10.53 4.42 10.18
N LEU A 76 9.25 4.80 10.13
CA LEU A 76 8.82 6.09 10.65
C LEU A 76 9.05 6.16 12.17
N SER A 77 8.71 5.11 12.91
CA SER A 77 8.94 5.03 14.35
C SER A 77 10.41 5.20 14.72
N LEU A 78 11.34 4.60 13.95
CA LEU A 78 12.78 4.78 14.17
C LEU A 78 13.21 6.26 14.07
N ILE A 79 12.63 7.02 13.14
CA ILE A 79 12.94 8.45 12.98
C ILE A 79 12.34 9.27 14.13
N GLU A 80 11.13 8.95 14.53
CA GLU A 80 10.41 9.64 15.61
C GLU A 80 11.10 9.43 16.96
N ASP A 81 11.54 8.20 17.24
CA ASP A 81 12.29 7.86 18.46
C ASP A 81 13.62 8.63 18.55
N MET A 82 14.28 8.86 17.43
CA MET A 82 15.52 9.63 17.39
C MET A 82 15.33 11.11 17.77
N ASN A 83 14.19 11.71 17.43
CA ASN A 83 13.75 13.07 17.78
C ASN A 83 14.85 14.17 17.71
N THR A 84 15.74 14.07 16.73
CA THR A 84 16.83 15.03 16.52
C THR A 84 16.42 16.18 15.59
N TYR A 85 17.21 17.25 15.57
CA TYR A 85 17.04 18.33 14.60
C TYR A 85 17.10 17.80 13.15
N GLU A 86 17.99 16.86 12.88
CA GLU A 86 18.16 16.27 11.56
C GLU A 86 16.96 15.47 11.10
N SER A 87 16.36 14.68 11.99
CA SER A 87 15.14 13.92 11.68
C SER A 87 13.98 14.84 11.32
N LYS A 88 13.78 15.88 12.09
CA LYS A 88 12.75 16.91 11.81
C LYS A 88 13.00 17.68 10.51
N ALA A 89 14.26 18.06 10.26
CA ALA A 89 14.62 18.79 9.03
C ALA A 89 14.37 17.98 7.76
N VAL A 90 14.57 16.64 7.81
CA VAL A 90 14.29 15.77 6.67
C VAL A 90 12.79 15.57 6.48
N LEU A 91 12.04 15.32 7.56
CA LEU A 91 10.59 15.16 7.49
C LEU A 91 9.87 16.42 7.00
N ASN A 92 10.38 17.60 7.36
CA ASN A 92 9.82 18.90 6.91
C ASN A 92 9.96 19.16 5.39
N LYS A 93 10.75 18.36 4.66
CA LYS A 93 10.82 18.44 3.20
C LYS A 93 9.58 17.86 2.51
N PHE A 94 8.72 17.17 3.24
CA PHE A 94 7.52 16.53 2.72
C PHE A 94 6.27 17.22 3.26
N SER A 95 5.37 17.60 2.36
CA SER A 95 4.13 18.28 2.74
C SER A 95 3.13 17.36 3.45
N VAL A 96 3.17 16.09 3.15
CA VAL A 96 2.30 15.06 3.74
C VAL A 96 3.12 13.80 3.97
N ILE A 97 3.04 13.27 5.19
CA ILE A 97 3.66 12.00 5.56
C ILE A 97 2.54 11.03 5.91
N LYS A 98 2.52 9.89 5.25
CA LYS A 98 1.56 8.81 5.52
C LYS A 98 2.27 7.54 5.92
N PRO A 99 2.09 7.06 7.17
CA PRO A 99 2.56 5.74 7.56
C PRO A 99 1.74 4.67 6.84
N PHE A 100 2.42 3.67 6.33
CA PHE A 100 1.83 2.49 5.72
C PHE A 100 2.18 1.25 6.54
N PRO A 101 1.19 0.41 6.88
CA PRO A 101 1.44 -0.88 7.50
C PRO A 101 2.25 -1.77 6.54
N GLU A 102 3.22 -2.50 7.08
CA GLU A 102 4.10 -3.38 6.31
C GLU A 102 3.34 -4.39 5.44
N ARG A 103 2.25 -4.95 5.98
CA ARG A 103 1.37 -5.90 5.26
C ARG A 103 0.72 -5.36 3.99
N ARG A 104 0.79 -4.06 3.73
CA ARG A 104 0.24 -3.41 2.52
C ARG A 104 1.32 -2.75 1.68
N PHE A 105 2.59 -2.92 2.07
CA PHE A 105 3.70 -2.18 1.49
C PHE A 105 4.68 -3.09 0.77
N TYR A 106 4.17 -3.83 -0.22
CA TYR A 106 4.96 -4.74 -1.05
C TYR A 106 5.25 -4.14 -2.42
N THR A 107 6.41 -4.50 -2.99
CA THR A 107 6.79 -4.08 -4.35
C THR A 107 5.95 -4.74 -5.43
N ASP A 108 5.43 -5.93 -5.15
CA ASP A 108 4.54 -6.65 -6.04
C ASP A 108 3.58 -7.54 -5.25
N ILE A 109 2.36 -7.70 -5.76
CA ILE A 109 1.30 -8.51 -5.16
C ILE A 109 0.55 -9.31 -6.21
N THR A 110 0.03 -10.45 -5.80
CA THR A 110 -0.94 -11.23 -6.56
C THR A 110 -2.31 -11.07 -5.92
N LEU A 111 -3.29 -10.63 -6.71
CA LEU A 111 -4.68 -10.57 -6.29
C LEU A 111 -5.31 -11.94 -6.42
N ASN A 112 -5.97 -12.41 -5.37
CA ASN A 112 -6.72 -13.66 -5.39
C ASN A 112 -8.02 -13.48 -6.16
N ASP A 113 -8.43 -14.50 -6.89
CA ASP A 113 -9.64 -14.48 -7.74
C ASP A 113 -10.95 -14.68 -6.97
N GLY A 114 -10.86 -15.04 -5.70
CA GLY A 114 -12.02 -15.26 -4.82
C GLY A 114 -12.63 -16.66 -4.90
N THR A 115 -12.02 -17.61 -5.62
CA THR A 115 -12.48 -18.99 -5.67
C THR A 115 -12.03 -19.79 -4.45
N GLU A 116 -10.76 -19.72 -4.09
CA GLU A 116 -10.19 -20.40 -2.93
C GLU A 116 -9.91 -19.42 -1.79
N SER A 117 -9.39 -18.25 -2.11
CA SER A 117 -9.06 -17.21 -1.12
C SER A 117 -9.40 -15.81 -1.63
N PHE A 118 -9.58 -14.87 -0.69
CA PHE A 118 -9.88 -13.48 -0.97
C PHE A 118 -8.68 -12.59 -0.64
N GLY A 119 -8.67 -11.38 -1.22
CA GLY A 119 -7.64 -10.38 -0.96
C GLY A 119 -6.41 -10.56 -1.83
N TYR A 120 -5.24 -10.36 -1.24
CA TYR A 120 -3.97 -10.39 -1.96
C TYR A 120 -2.89 -11.10 -1.14
N VAL A 121 -1.88 -11.58 -1.84
CA VAL A 121 -0.65 -12.15 -1.26
C VAL A 121 0.56 -11.47 -1.91
N PRO A 122 1.72 -11.40 -1.22
CA PRO A 122 2.95 -10.96 -1.87
C PRO A 122 3.26 -11.86 -3.07
N ALA A 123 3.64 -11.28 -4.20
CA ALA A 123 4.09 -12.07 -5.35
C ALA A 123 5.42 -12.76 -5.04
N THR A 124 5.71 -13.86 -5.75
CA THR A 124 7.00 -14.55 -5.61
C THR A 124 8.15 -13.62 -5.94
N GLY A 125 9.08 -13.42 -5.01
CA GLY A 125 10.20 -12.50 -5.16
C GLY A 125 9.86 -11.04 -4.84
N ALA A 126 8.67 -10.75 -4.31
CA ALA A 126 8.33 -9.42 -3.84
C ALA A 126 9.20 -9.01 -2.63
N HIS A 127 9.40 -7.72 -2.50
CA HIS A 127 10.13 -7.09 -1.41
C HIS A 127 9.19 -6.21 -0.58
N ILE A 128 9.55 -5.97 0.68
CA ILE A 128 8.86 -5.00 1.51
C ILE A 128 9.34 -3.59 1.12
N GLY A 129 8.42 -2.68 0.85
CA GLY A 129 8.74 -1.29 0.59
C GLY A 129 9.26 -0.58 1.85
N ASN A 130 10.29 0.23 1.68
CA ASN A 130 10.78 1.14 2.72
C ASN A 130 9.97 2.43 2.72
N PHE A 131 9.95 3.11 1.59
CA PHE A 131 9.16 4.32 1.38
C PHE A 131 8.96 4.63 -0.12
N ILE A 132 7.96 5.45 -0.40
CA ILE A 132 7.73 6.05 -1.71
C ILE A 132 7.58 7.55 -1.51
N VAL A 133 8.33 8.32 -2.28
CA VAL A 133 8.17 9.77 -2.36
C VAL A 133 7.63 10.12 -3.74
N PHE A 134 6.58 10.93 -3.78
CA PHE A 134 6.06 11.41 -5.05
C PHE A 134 5.48 12.81 -4.95
N HIS A 135 5.56 13.54 -6.06
CA HIS A 135 4.89 14.82 -6.20
C HIS A 135 3.42 14.61 -6.56
N LYS A 136 2.50 15.30 -5.87
CA LYS A 136 1.05 15.16 -6.06
C LYS A 136 0.59 15.28 -7.52
N GLY A 137 1.27 16.10 -8.31
CA GLY A 137 0.95 16.31 -9.74
C GLY A 137 1.53 15.25 -10.69
N ALA A 138 2.33 14.30 -10.20
CA ALA A 138 2.93 13.23 -11.00
C ALA A 138 2.09 11.95 -11.00
N VAL A 139 1.31 11.71 -9.95
CA VAL A 139 0.55 10.47 -9.75
C VAL A 139 -0.94 10.76 -9.68
N VAL A 140 -1.72 10.02 -10.43
CA VAL A 140 -3.19 10.05 -10.39
C VAL A 140 -3.71 8.68 -10.00
N ALA A 141 -4.54 8.63 -8.96
CA ALA A 141 -5.27 7.45 -8.55
C ALA A 141 -6.75 7.79 -8.38
N LYS A 142 -7.64 6.94 -8.86
CA LYS A 142 -9.08 7.16 -8.76
C LYS A 142 -9.78 5.84 -8.45
N THR A 143 -10.70 5.89 -7.50
CA THR A 143 -11.59 4.78 -7.18
C THR A 143 -13.03 5.21 -7.44
N ALA A 144 -13.76 4.43 -8.22
CA ALA A 144 -15.19 4.57 -8.42
C ALA A 144 -15.89 3.37 -7.78
N GLN A 145 -16.61 3.63 -6.71
CA GLN A 145 -17.37 2.63 -5.97
C GLN A 145 -18.85 2.80 -6.27
N PHE A 146 -19.51 1.71 -6.55
CA PHE A 146 -20.94 1.65 -6.75
C PHE A 146 -21.53 0.60 -5.83
N MET A 147 -22.57 0.97 -5.12
CA MET A 147 -23.32 0.08 -4.26
C MET A 147 -24.79 0.18 -4.63
N LYS A 148 -25.41 -0.95 -4.88
CA LYS A 148 -26.85 -1.07 -5.08
C LYS A 148 -27.42 -2.01 -4.05
N TYR A 149 -28.56 -1.66 -3.53
CA TYR A 149 -29.33 -2.46 -2.60
C TYR A 149 -30.70 -2.72 -3.20
N PHE A 150 -31.12 -3.96 -3.17
CA PHE A 150 -32.43 -4.41 -3.63
C PHE A 150 -33.19 -5.01 -2.45
N THR A 151 -34.43 -4.62 -2.34
CA THR A 151 -35.40 -5.23 -1.42
C THR A 151 -35.99 -6.50 -2.03
N PRO A 152 -36.59 -7.41 -1.24
CA PRO A 152 -37.25 -8.60 -1.76
C PRO A 152 -38.30 -8.32 -2.83
N ASP A 153 -38.98 -7.18 -2.75
CA ASP A 153 -39.99 -6.76 -3.75
C ASP A 153 -39.36 -6.30 -5.08
N GLU A 154 -38.08 -5.93 -5.09
CA GLU A 154 -37.37 -5.43 -6.27
C GLU A 154 -36.54 -6.53 -6.96
N ASP A 155 -36.19 -7.60 -6.27
CA ASP A 155 -35.43 -8.72 -6.82
C ASP A 155 -36.35 -9.90 -7.13
N GLN A 156 -36.57 -10.16 -8.43
CA GLN A 156 -37.40 -11.25 -8.90
C GLN A 156 -36.75 -12.62 -8.81
N THR A 157 -35.44 -12.68 -8.52
CA THR A 157 -34.67 -13.94 -8.51
C THR A 157 -34.52 -14.55 -7.13
N ALA A 158 -34.56 -13.74 -6.08
CA ALA A 158 -34.49 -14.20 -4.71
C ALA A 158 -35.43 -13.37 -3.83
N ASP A 159 -36.26 -14.05 -3.04
CA ASP A 159 -37.12 -13.41 -2.02
C ASP A 159 -36.25 -13.02 -0.81
N ASP A 160 -35.21 -12.20 -1.06
CA ASP A 160 -34.24 -11.80 -0.05
C ASP A 160 -33.65 -10.41 -0.35
N HIS A 161 -32.92 -9.85 0.62
CA HIS A 161 -32.19 -8.60 0.46
C HIS A 161 -30.87 -8.82 -0.26
N VAL A 162 -30.71 -8.23 -1.45
CA VAL A 162 -29.51 -8.39 -2.27
C VAL A 162 -28.67 -7.11 -2.29
N MET A 163 -27.36 -7.25 -2.05
CA MET A 163 -26.40 -6.17 -2.21
C MET A 163 -25.48 -6.46 -3.39
N GLN A 164 -25.39 -5.50 -4.29
CA GLN A 164 -24.39 -5.49 -5.34
C GLN A 164 -23.33 -4.42 -5.05
N TYR A 165 -22.10 -4.86 -4.86
CA TYR A 165 -20.94 -3.98 -4.70
C TYR A 165 -20.05 -4.07 -5.94
N ARG A 166 -19.67 -2.91 -6.47
CA ARG A 166 -18.73 -2.80 -7.58
C ARG A 166 -17.67 -1.75 -7.27
N ASN A 167 -16.41 -2.13 -7.38
CA ASN A 167 -15.27 -1.25 -7.25
C ASN A 167 -14.46 -1.25 -8.54
N ASN A 168 -14.33 -0.07 -9.16
CA ASN A 168 -13.44 0.15 -10.29
C ASN A 168 -12.34 1.10 -9.81
N SER A 169 -11.11 0.59 -9.69
CA SER A 169 -9.99 1.38 -9.22
C SER A 169 -8.94 1.53 -10.30
N LEU A 170 -8.58 2.77 -10.60
CA LEU A 170 -7.30 3.11 -11.21
C LEU A 170 -6.29 3.20 -10.05
N PHE A 171 -5.41 2.21 -9.94
CA PHE A 171 -4.52 2.10 -8.78
C PHE A 171 -3.51 3.23 -8.73
N ALA A 172 -2.71 3.40 -9.78
CA ALA A 172 -1.89 4.58 -9.97
C ALA A 172 -1.55 4.74 -11.46
N TYR A 173 -1.64 5.95 -11.95
CA TYR A 173 -1.13 6.34 -13.26
C TYR A 173 -0.08 7.43 -13.06
N ILE A 174 1.10 7.23 -13.58
CA ILE A 174 2.20 8.17 -13.50
C ILE A 174 2.38 8.80 -14.88
N PHE A 175 2.42 10.12 -14.96
CA PHE A 175 2.61 10.80 -16.23
C PHE A 175 4.03 10.58 -16.74
N GLU A 176 4.19 10.17 -17.99
CA GLU A 176 5.48 9.88 -18.63
C GLU A 176 6.46 11.06 -18.58
N ASN A 177 5.96 12.29 -18.66
CA ASN A 177 6.75 13.50 -18.56
C ASN A 177 7.07 13.93 -17.10
N LYS A 178 6.68 13.13 -16.10
CA LYS A 178 6.86 13.41 -14.66
C LYS A 178 7.36 12.20 -13.89
N LEU A 179 7.99 11.24 -14.56
CA LEU A 179 8.53 10.03 -13.92
C LEU A 179 9.55 10.36 -12.83
N GLU A 180 10.36 11.41 -13.04
CA GLU A 180 11.32 11.90 -12.04
C GLU A 180 10.66 12.46 -10.77
N GLY A 181 9.36 12.74 -10.82
CA GLY A 181 8.56 13.12 -9.67
C GLY A 181 8.15 11.96 -8.77
N VAL A 182 8.66 10.75 -9.02
CA VAL A 182 8.38 9.56 -8.21
C VAL A 182 9.69 8.84 -7.89
N TYR A 183 9.88 8.49 -6.62
CA TYR A 183 11.05 7.77 -6.14
C TYR A 183 10.62 6.70 -5.14
N GLY A 184 11.07 5.47 -5.33
CA GLY A 184 10.79 4.33 -4.45
C GLY A 184 12.04 3.73 -3.83
N SER A 185 11.93 3.31 -2.57
CA SER A 185 12.94 2.49 -1.89
C SER A 185 12.28 1.24 -1.32
N TYR A 186 12.94 0.10 -1.47
CA TYR A 186 12.47 -1.18 -0.97
C TYR A 186 13.60 -1.96 -0.28
N ASN A 187 13.23 -2.84 0.64
CA ASN A 187 14.17 -3.72 1.31
C ASN A 187 14.68 -4.79 0.34
N THR A 188 15.97 -5.07 0.35
CA THR A 188 16.59 -6.11 -0.50
C THR A 188 16.24 -7.53 -0.08
N ASP A 189 15.75 -7.74 1.16
CA ASP A 189 15.30 -9.04 1.61
C ASP A 189 13.97 -9.38 0.92
N THR A 190 13.88 -10.56 0.33
CA THR A 190 12.63 -11.07 -0.28
C THR A 190 11.66 -11.53 0.80
N VAL A 191 10.37 -11.33 0.56
CA VAL A 191 9.34 -11.89 1.44
C VAL A 191 9.29 -13.40 1.26
N SER A 192 9.56 -14.16 2.32
CA SER A 192 9.31 -15.60 2.33
C SER A 192 7.79 -15.80 2.35
N THR A 193 7.25 -16.43 1.32
CA THR A 193 5.88 -16.96 1.34
C THR A 193 5.88 -18.25 2.17
N GLU A 194 5.95 -18.11 3.50
CA GLU A 194 5.58 -19.22 4.38
C GLU A 194 4.06 -19.33 4.34
N THR A 195 3.58 -20.33 3.62
CA THR A 195 2.26 -20.89 3.84
C THR A 195 2.26 -21.39 5.28
N GLU A 196 1.49 -20.75 6.18
CA GLU A 196 1.18 -21.33 7.48
C GLU A 196 0.42 -22.64 7.19
N GLU A 197 1.15 -23.75 7.13
CA GLU A 197 0.57 -25.06 7.31
C GLU A 197 0.00 -25.08 8.73
N THR A 198 -1.31 -24.97 8.83
CA THR A 198 -2.05 -25.27 10.06
C THR A 198 -1.79 -26.75 10.35
N ASP A 199 -0.92 -26.98 11.31
CA ASP A 199 -0.67 -28.30 11.91
C ASP A 199 -1.93 -28.64 12.74
N ASP A 200 -2.95 -29.20 12.06
CA ASP A 200 -4.06 -29.87 12.72
C ASP A 200 -3.53 -31.16 13.32
N GLN A 201 -2.94 -31.06 14.51
CA GLN A 201 -2.70 -32.22 15.35
C GLN A 201 -4.05 -32.75 15.83
N GLU A 202 -4.53 -33.78 15.13
CA GLU A 202 -5.52 -34.70 15.65
C GLU A 202 -5.00 -35.31 16.95
N GLU A 203 -5.47 -34.84 18.09
CA GLU A 203 -5.39 -35.58 19.32
C GLU A 203 -6.34 -36.78 19.23
N GLY A 204 -5.81 -37.90 18.76
CA GLY A 204 -6.42 -39.21 18.93
C GLY A 204 -6.45 -39.59 20.40
N GLY A 205 -7.56 -39.35 21.07
CA GLY A 205 -7.87 -39.89 22.39
C GLY A 205 -8.36 -41.31 22.26
N THR A 206 -7.54 -42.26 22.58
CA THR A 206 -7.93 -43.64 22.92
C THR A 206 -8.30 -43.70 24.40
N GLU A 207 -9.41 -44.43 24.62
CA GLU A 207 -10.00 -45.08 25.77
C GLU A 207 -11.23 -44.43 26.35
#